data_5743abf5d1a53274dd439dd966c2aeaf
#
_entry.id   5743abf5d1a53274dd439dd966c2aeaf
#
_cell.length_a   1.000
_cell.length_b   1.000
_cell.length_c   1.000
_cell.angle_alpha   90.00
_cell.angle_beta   90.00
_cell.angle_gamma   90.00
#
_symmetry.space_group_name_H-M   'P 1'
#
loop_
_entity.id
_entity.type
_entity.pdbx_description
1 polymer ?
#
loop_
_entity_poly.entity_id
_entity_poly.type
_entity_poly.pdbx_seq_one_letter_code
_entity_poly.pdbx_strand_id
1 'polypeptide(L)'
;SSGIGLEIANNLANRGYNLVLTARREDRLTSISKEISEKFKVKVDFISCDLSDINSPRQIFNFCNDKNYKIEVLINNAGYGIKSPFHETPMEDEEDFIRVLGTSVIALTKIFLPSMMESRNGKIMIVSSVASFSPPSSIQALYGPIKTFMNRFSDSININYNHLGISSTALCPGFTVTEFHTASGVQDEMDRVPSFLKFSAERIAKEGVDAMFAGKPICVPTMTYKILVFMLKSFPASIL
;
A
#
# COMPACT_ATOMS: atom_id res chain seq x y z
N SER A 1 9.58 -0.91 5.13
CA SER A 1 10.55 -1.21 6.20
C SER A 1 9.91 -1.14 7.60
N SER A 2 8.59 -1.04 7.70
CA SER A 2 7.85 -1.09 8.96
C SER A 2 6.34 -1.31 8.70
N GLY A 3 5.56 -1.49 9.78
CA GLY A 3 4.09 -1.52 9.74
C GLY A 3 3.51 -2.56 8.79
N ILE A 4 2.44 -2.17 8.07
CA ILE A 4 1.69 -3.08 7.17
C ILE A 4 2.62 -3.67 6.09
N GLY A 5 3.52 -2.87 5.51
CA GLY A 5 4.42 -3.35 4.46
C GLY A 5 5.38 -4.44 4.93
N LEU A 6 5.91 -4.33 6.14
CA LEU A 6 6.76 -5.37 6.74
C LEU A 6 5.96 -6.66 6.98
N GLU A 7 4.73 -6.54 7.49
CA GLU A 7 3.90 -7.71 7.75
C GLU A 7 3.39 -8.38 6.47
N ILE A 8 3.17 -7.62 5.38
CA ILE A 8 2.92 -8.18 4.05
C ILE A 8 4.15 -8.95 3.57
N ALA A 9 5.37 -8.40 3.73
CA ALA A 9 6.60 -9.08 3.36
C ALA A 9 6.78 -10.39 4.13
N ASN A 10 6.57 -10.37 5.45
CA ASN A 10 6.58 -11.58 6.30
C ASN A 10 5.58 -12.63 5.82
N ASN A 11 4.36 -12.21 5.49
CA ASN A 11 3.30 -13.11 5.04
C ASN A 11 3.62 -13.75 3.68
N LEU A 12 4.15 -12.97 2.73
CA LEU A 12 4.58 -13.47 1.42
C LEU A 12 5.79 -14.42 1.55
N ALA A 13 6.78 -14.06 2.38
CA ALA A 13 7.93 -14.93 2.66
C ALA A 13 7.50 -16.27 3.29
N ASN A 14 6.56 -16.23 4.24
CA ASN A 14 5.98 -17.45 4.85
C ASN A 14 5.23 -18.34 3.83
N ARG A 15 4.80 -17.77 2.70
CA ARG A 15 4.20 -18.51 1.57
C ARG A 15 5.24 -18.99 0.55
N GLY A 16 6.52 -18.79 0.81
CA GLY A 16 7.63 -19.22 -0.05
C GLY A 16 7.99 -18.25 -1.17
N TYR A 17 7.46 -17.02 -1.18
CA TYR A 17 7.86 -16.03 -2.17
C TYR A 17 9.22 -15.44 -1.86
N ASN A 18 10.07 -15.33 -2.88
CA ASN A 18 11.25 -14.50 -2.82
C ASN A 18 10.85 -13.03 -2.90
N LEU A 19 11.61 -12.14 -2.27
CA LEU A 19 11.21 -10.75 -2.12
C LEU A 19 12.27 -9.79 -2.70
N VAL A 20 11.78 -8.68 -3.25
CA VAL A 20 12.56 -7.46 -3.45
C VAL A 20 11.90 -6.38 -2.59
N LEU A 21 12.61 -5.90 -1.58
CA LEU A 21 12.13 -4.85 -0.69
C LEU A 21 12.63 -3.49 -1.15
N THR A 22 11.77 -2.47 -1.07
CA THR A 22 12.18 -1.09 -1.34
C THR A 22 11.68 -0.14 -0.26
N ALA A 23 12.55 0.74 0.21
CA ALA A 23 12.27 1.84 1.13
C ALA A 23 13.46 2.81 1.13
N ARG A 24 13.34 3.92 1.86
CA ARG A 24 14.40 4.93 1.98
C ARG A 24 15.53 4.55 2.95
N ARG A 25 15.23 3.78 4.00
CA ARG A 25 16.15 3.46 5.09
C ARG A 25 16.92 2.17 4.77
N GLU A 26 18.12 2.30 4.26
CA GLU A 26 18.94 1.17 3.81
C GLU A 26 19.38 0.26 4.98
N ASP A 27 19.73 0.85 6.12
CA ASP A 27 20.08 0.14 7.36
C ASP A 27 18.94 -0.81 7.80
N ARG A 28 17.71 -0.33 7.79
CA ARG A 28 16.53 -1.15 8.09
C ARG A 28 16.27 -2.22 7.03
N LEU A 29 16.44 -1.89 5.76
CA LEU A 29 16.28 -2.88 4.69
C LEU A 29 17.30 -4.02 4.82
N THR A 30 18.54 -3.70 5.15
CA THR A 30 19.60 -4.68 5.40
C THR A 30 19.25 -5.63 6.56
N SER A 31 18.79 -5.07 7.69
CA SER A 31 18.40 -5.87 8.85
C SER A 31 17.20 -6.77 8.54
N ILE A 32 16.12 -6.19 7.98
CA ILE A 32 14.87 -6.89 7.69
C ILE A 32 15.07 -7.98 6.63
N SER A 33 15.85 -7.73 5.58
CA SER A 33 16.08 -8.72 4.53
C SER A 33 16.81 -9.93 5.07
N LYS A 34 17.80 -9.73 5.95
CA LYS A 34 18.50 -10.82 6.62
C LYS A 34 17.54 -11.61 7.53
N GLU A 35 16.79 -10.93 8.38
CA GLU A 35 15.84 -11.58 9.31
C GLU A 35 14.79 -12.42 8.57
N ILE A 36 14.16 -11.86 7.53
CA ILE A 36 13.16 -12.57 6.74
C ILE A 36 13.78 -13.77 6.01
N SER A 37 14.94 -13.59 5.40
CA SER A 37 15.63 -14.65 4.68
C SER A 37 16.01 -15.81 5.60
N GLU A 38 16.54 -15.52 6.79
CA GLU A 38 16.91 -16.53 7.79
C GLU A 38 15.70 -17.26 8.36
N LYS A 39 14.60 -16.53 8.62
CA LYS A 39 13.38 -17.07 9.23
C LYS A 39 12.58 -17.96 8.27
N PHE A 40 12.41 -17.52 7.04
CA PHE A 40 11.52 -18.19 6.09
C PHE A 40 12.24 -19.00 5.00
N LYS A 41 13.58 -18.93 4.97
CA LYS A 41 14.44 -19.64 3.99
C LYS A 41 14.13 -19.27 2.53
N VAL A 42 13.80 -18.00 2.30
CA VAL A 42 13.55 -17.41 0.99
C VAL A 42 14.65 -16.42 0.64
N LYS A 43 14.83 -16.14 -0.65
CA LYS A 43 15.72 -15.07 -1.10
C LYS A 43 15.06 -13.72 -0.87
N VAL A 44 15.79 -12.80 -0.24
CA VAL A 44 15.35 -11.42 -0.02
C VAL A 44 16.44 -10.47 -0.47
N ASP A 45 16.18 -9.75 -1.54
CA ASP A 45 17.01 -8.63 -1.98
C ASP A 45 16.31 -7.30 -1.65
N PHE A 46 17.06 -6.21 -1.72
CA PHE A 46 16.49 -4.89 -1.52
C PHE A 46 17.17 -3.83 -2.39
N ILE A 47 16.47 -2.74 -2.59
CA ILE A 47 16.98 -1.51 -3.19
C ILE A 47 16.50 -0.31 -2.37
N SER A 48 17.44 0.55 -1.94
CA SER A 48 17.10 1.81 -1.27
C SER A 48 16.68 2.85 -2.30
N CYS A 49 15.44 3.33 -2.22
CA CYS A 49 14.86 4.34 -3.12
C CYS A 49 13.91 5.25 -2.37
N ASP A 50 13.84 6.50 -2.80
CA ASP A 50 12.76 7.42 -2.43
C ASP A 50 11.75 7.52 -3.58
N LEU A 51 10.49 7.16 -3.33
CA LEU A 51 9.43 7.19 -4.34
C LEU A 51 8.94 8.61 -4.65
N SER A 52 9.44 9.64 -3.96
CA SER A 52 9.27 11.03 -4.39
C SER A 52 10.20 11.38 -5.58
N ASP A 53 11.27 10.63 -5.81
CA ASP A 53 12.08 10.75 -7.03
C ASP A 53 11.35 10.07 -8.20
N ILE A 54 11.14 10.86 -9.27
CA ILE A 54 10.49 10.42 -10.52
C ILE A 54 11.19 9.22 -11.18
N ASN A 55 12.50 9.05 -10.93
CA ASN A 55 13.31 7.98 -11.50
C ASN A 55 13.23 6.67 -10.72
N SER A 56 12.79 6.69 -9.47
CA SER A 56 12.76 5.52 -8.59
C SER A 56 12.01 4.32 -9.18
N PRO A 57 10.83 4.46 -9.81
CA PRO A 57 10.18 3.32 -10.45
C PRO A 57 11.03 2.64 -11.52
N ARG A 58 11.78 3.42 -12.30
CA ARG A 58 12.69 2.89 -13.32
C ARG A 58 13.91 2.21 -12.70
N GLN A 59 14.47 2.77 -11.63
CA GLN A 59 15.59 2.18 -10.90
C GLN A 59 15.21 0.81 -10.31
N ILE A 60 14.01 0.71 -9.70
CA ILE A 60 13.49 -0.54 -9.15
C ILE A 60 13.31 -1.59 -10.27
N PHE A 61 12.74 -1.19 -11.40
CA PHE A 61 12.56 -2.07 -12.55
C PHE A 61 13.90 -2.58 -13.08
N ASN A 62 14.87 -1.69 -13.29
CA ASN A 62 16.20 -2.06 -13.80
C ASN A 62 16.88 -3.01 -12.82
N PHE A 63 16.84 -2.76 -11.52
CA PHE A 63 17.37 -3.66 -10.50
C PHE A 63 16.78 -5.08 -10.60
N CYS A 64 15.47 -5.20 -10.79
CA CYS A 64 14.81 -6.49 -10.96
C CYS A 64 15.22 -7.16 -12.28
N ASN A 65 15.31 -6.38 -13.36
CA ASN A 65 15.66 -6.88 -14.69
C ASN A 65 17.11 -7.35 -14.77
N ASP A 66 18.06 -6.61 -14.19
CA ASP A 66 19.48 -6.95 -14.16
C ASP A 66 19.75 -8.27 -13.39
N LYS A 67 18.88 -8.58 -12.44
CA LYS A 67 18.89 -9.83 -11.68
C LYS A 67 18.04 -10.95 -12.32
N ASN A 68 17.41 -10.67 -13.47
CA ASN A 68 16.49 -11.57 -14.16
C ASN A 68 15.30 -12.03 -13.28
N TYR A 69 14.76 -11.13 -12.43
CA TYR A 69 13.62 -11.44 -11.59
C TYR A 69 12.31 -11.26 -12.36
N LYS A 70 11.47 -12.28 -12.31
CA LYS A 70 10.09 -12.22 -12.78
C LYS A 70 9.20 -11.82 -11.60
N ILE A 71 8.61 -10.64 -11.67
CA ILE A 71 7.74 -10.11 -10.62
C ILE A 71 6.30 -10.54 -10.87
N GLU A 72 5.80 -11.45 -10.04
CA GLU A 72 4.42 -11.95 -10.09
C GLU A 72 3.50 -11.17 -9.14
N VAL A 73 4.06 -10.58 -8.07
CA VAL A 73 3.33 -9.84 -7.05
C VAL A 73 3.94 -8.46 -6.89
N LEU A 74 3.15 -7.42 -7.11
CA LEU A 74 3.55 -6.02 -6.89
C LEU A 74 2.75 -5.44 -5.73
N ILE A 75 3.43 -5.03 -4.66
CA ILE A 75 2.82 -4.42 -3.48
C ILE A 75 3.16 -2.93 -3.43
N ASN A 76 2.20 -2.09 -3.78
CA ASN A 76 2.29 -0.64 -3.64
C ASN A 76 1.81 -0.24 -2.23
N ASN A 77 2.74 -0.20 -1.28
CA ASN A 77 2.44 0.04 0.14
C ASN A 77 2.90 1.42 0.64
N ALA A 78 3.91 2.00 0.03
CA ALA A 78 4.49 3.25 0.52
C ALA A 78 3.44 4.36 0.65
N GLY A 79 3.54 5.12 1.72
CA GLY A 79 2.64 6.24 1.98
C GLY A 79 2.91 6.85 3.35
N TYR A 80 2.49 8.10 3.48
CA TYR A 80 2.56 8.89 4.72
C TYR A 80 1.39 9.88 4.74
N GLY A 81 1.24 10.62 5.82
CA GLY A 81 0.28 11.71 5.95
C GLY A 81 0.99 13.04 6.16
N ILE A 82 0.36 14.14 5.81
CA ILE A 82 0.82 15.52 6.07
C ILE A 82 -0.02 16.08 7.21
N LYS A 83 0.62 16.54 8.29
CA LYS A 83 -0.07 17.06 9.48
C LYS A 83 -0.50 18.54 9.33
N SER A 84 0.27 19.32 8.58
CA SER A 84 0.04 20.76 8.44
C SER A 84 -1.27 21.03 7.70
N PRO A 85 -1.96 22.14 8.02
CA PRO A 85 -3.11 22.58 7.25
C PRO A 85 -2.71 22.83 5.78
N PHE A 86 -3.63 22.55 4.86
CA PHE A 86 -3.35 22.61 3.41
C PHE A 86 -2.77 23.96 2.95
N HIS A 87 -3.28 25.07 3.47
CA HIS A 87 -2.82 26.41 3.10
C HIS A 87 -1.46 26.79 3.67
N GLU A 88 -0.92 26.00 4.63
CA GLU A 88 0.39 26.18 5.24
C GLU A 88 1.43 25.19 4.69
N THR A 89 0.98 24.15 3.99
CA THR A 89 1.88 23.14 3.41
C THR A 89 2.52 23.70 2.14
N PRO A 90 3.86 23.64 1.99
CA PRO A 90 4.52 23.98 0.72
C PRO A 90 4.00 23.10 -0.42
N MET A 91 3.86 23.69 -1.62
CA MET A 91 3.39 22.95 -2.79
C MET A 91 4.28 21.75 -3.15
N GLU A 92 5.60 21.87 -2.90
CA GLU A 92 6.56 20.80 -3.10
C GLU A 92 6.26 19.56 -2.25
N ASP A 93 5.87 19.74 -0.98
CA ASP A 93 5.48 18.65 -0.09
C ASP A 93 4.18 17.98 -0.57
N GLU A 94 3.22 18.74 -1.10
CA GLU A 94 2.00 18.19 -1.70
C GLU A 94 2.29 17.44 -3.00
N GLU A 95 3.21 17.92 -3.83
CA GLU A 95 3.65 17.23 -5.04
C GLU A 95 4.35 15.91 -4.70
N ASP A 96 5.24 15.90 -3.73
CA ASP A 96 5.90 14.69 -3.24
C ASP A 96 4.90 13.69 -2.66
N PHE A 97 3.92 14.19 -1.91
CA PHE A 97 2.82 13.36 -1.40
C PHE A 97 2.03 12.69 -2.53
N ILE A 98 1.61 13.45 -3.55
CA ILE A 98 0.93 12.93 -4.74
C ILE A 98 1.83 11.93 -5.48
N ARG A 99 3.12 12.22 -5.55
CA ARG A 99 4.10 11.35 -6.22
C ARG A 99 4.22 10.00 -5.52
N VAL A 100 4.42 10.00 -4.22
CA VAL A 100 4.58 8.76 -3.45
C VAL A 100 3.30 7.94 -3.42
N LEU A 101 2.13 8.56 -3.19
CA LEU A 101 0.87 7.83 -3.00
C LEU A 101 0.11 7.57 -4.31
N GLY A 102 0.46 8.26 -5.38
CA GLY A 102 -0.27 8.24 -6.65
C GLY A 102 0.60 7.88 -7.84
N THR A 103 1.42 8.83 -8.32
CA THR A 103 2.11 8.65 -9.60
C THR A 103 3.16 7.55 -9.59
N SER A 104 3.85 7.30 -8.46
CA SER A 104 4.78 6.17 -8.33
C SER A 104 4.04 4.82 -8.43
N VAL A 105 2.85 4.73 -7.84
CA VAL A 105 1.99 3.54 -7.91
C VAL A 105 1.59 3.25 -9.36
N ILE A 106 1.20 4.29 -10.11
CA ILE A 106 0.86 4.17 -11.53
C ILE A 106 2.11 3.74 -12.33
N ALA A 107 3.25 4.39 -12.09
CA ALA A 107 4.49 4.13 -12.81
C ALA A 107 4.99 2.69 -12.58
N LEU A 108 5.04 2.23 -11.32
CA LEU A 108 5.42 0.85 -10.98
C LEU A 108 4.45 -0.16 -11.60
N THR A 109 3.15 0.08 -11.48
CA THR A 109 2.15 -0.80 -12.09
C THR A 109 2.36 -0.87 -13.63
N LYS A 110 2.50 0.29 -14.28
CA LYS A 110 2.67 0.37 -15.74
C LYS A 110 3.93 -0.34 -16.23
N ILE A 111 5.03 -0.27 -15.46
CA ILE A 111 6.32 -0.80 -15.88
C ILE A 111 6.41 -2.33 -15.70
N PHE A 112 5.75 -2.90 -14.66
CA PHE A 112 5.74 -4.35 -14.43
C PHE A 112 4.58 -5.08 -15.13
N LEU A 113 3.51 -4.38 -15.49
CA LEU A 113 2.32 -4.96 -16.11
C LEU A 113 2.62 -5.79 -17.39
N PRO A 114 3.49 -5.35 -18.32
CA PRO A 114 3.76 -6.12 -19.54
C PRO A 114 4.28 -7.53 -19.29
N SER A 115 5.23 -7.70 -18.36
CA SER A 115 5.78 -9.02 -18.02
C SER A 115 4.75 -9.92 -17.30
N MET A 116 3.87 -9.33 -16.48
CA MET A 116 2.76 -10.03 -15.85
C MET A 116 1.74 -10.49 -16.91
N MET A 117 1.44 -9.67 -17.92
CA MET A 117 0.55 -10.03 -19.02
C MET A 117 1.12 -11.17 -19.87
N GLU A 118 2.41 -11.12 -20.19
CA GLU A 118 3.11 -12.18 -20.94
C GLU A 118 3.05 -13.53 -20.20
N SER A 119 3.27 -13.52 -18.89
CA SER A 119 3.17 -14.72 -18.06
C SER A 119 1.73 -15.13 -17.71
N ARG A 120 0.73 -14.29 -18.01
CA ARG A 120 -0.66 -14.42 -17.60
C ARG A 120 -0.83 -14.66 -16.09
N ASN A 121 0.09 -14.11 -15.30
CA ASN A 121 0.13 -14.26 -13.85
C ASN A 121 0.63 -12.97 -13.21
N GLY A 122 -0.28 -12.18 -12.65
CA GLY A 122 0.04 -10.94 -11.96
C GLY A 122 -0.94 -10.65 -10.83
N LYS A 123 -0.39 -10.35 -9.66
CA LYS A 123 -1.13 -9.89 -8.50
C LYS A 123 -0.62 -8.51 -8.09
N ILE A 124 -1.52 -7.55 -8.05
CA ILE A 124 -1.19 -6.19 -7.64
C ILE A 124 -1.96 -5.89 -6.36
N MET A 125 -1.29 -5.35 -5.36
CA MET A 125 -1.94 -4.77 -4.19
C MET A 125 -1.60 -3.30 -4.09
N ILE A 126 -2.61 -2.49 -3.84
CA ILE A 126 -2.46 -1.06 -3.54
C ILE A 126 -2.97 -0.82 -2.13
N VAL A 127 -2.08 -0.41 -1.22
CA VAL A 127 -2.48 -0.08 0.14
C VAL A 127 -3.15 1.30 0.15
N SER A 128 -4.47 1.25 0.16
CA SER A 128 -5.36 2.39 0.24
C SER A 128 -5.68 2.72 1.72
N SER A 129 -6.93 3.06 2.03
CA SER A 129 -7.42 3.36 3.38
C SER A 129 -8.95 3.34 3.41
N VAL A 130 -9.55 3.16 4.59
CA VAL A 130 -10.98 3.45 4.80
C VAL A 130 -11.32 4.92 4.56
N ALA A 131 -10.34 5.82 4.63
CA ALA A 131 -10.50 7.23 4.25
C ALA A 131 -10.98 7.42 2.80
N SER A 132 -10.77 6.43 1.93
CA SER A 132 -11.30 6.42 0.56
C SER A 132 -12.83 6.33 0.48
N PHE A 133 -13.49 6.00 1.57
CA PHE A 133 -14.96 5.91 1.68
C PHE A 133 -15.55 6.97 2.60
N SER A 134 -14.71 7.69 3.35
CA SER A 134 -15.14 8.69 4.31
C SER A 134 -15.50 10.01 3.64
N PRO A 135 -16.36 10.83 4.25
CA PRO A 135 -16.53 12.23 3.88
C PRO A 135 -15.19 12.98 3.90
N PRO A 136 -15.08 14.13 3.21
CA PRO A 136 -13.87 14.95 3.27
C PRO A 136 -13.47 15.27 4.71
N SER A 137 -12.17 15.18 4.99
CA SER A 137 -11.60 15.50 6.30
C SER A 137 -11.03 16.91 6.29
N SER A 138 -11.13 17.61 7.40
CA SER A 138 -10.44 18.90 7.62
C SER A 138 -8.93 18.73 7.82
N ILE A 139 -8.48 17.50 8.06
CA ILE A 139 -7.08 17.12 8.24
C ILE A 139 -6.64 16.41 6.96
N GLN A 140 -5.49 16.77 6.40
CA GLN A 140 -4.93 16.10 5.21
C GLN A 140 -5.86 16.16 3.97
N ALA A 141 -6.02 17.32 3.41
CA ALA A 141 -6.93 17.60 2.30
C ALA A 141 -6.80 16.62 1.11
N LEU A 142 -5.58 16.14 0.79
CA LEU A 142 -5.34 15.24 -0.33
C LEU A 142 -5.37 13.75 0.03
N TYR A 143 -5.33 13.36 1.30
CA TYR A 143 -5.21 11.95 1.67
C TYR A 143 -6.44 11.12 1.24
N GLY A 144 -7.64 11.53 1.63
CA GLY A 144 -8.87 10.87 1.21
C GLY A 144 -9.05 10.83 -0.30
N PRO A 145 -8.94 11.98 -1.01
CA PRO A 145 -9.00 12.03 -2.46
C PRO A 145 -8.04 11.09 -3.17
N ILE A 146 -6.76 11.06 -2.77
CA ILE A 146 -5.79 10.18 -3.44
C ILE A 146 -6.05 8.70 -3.15
N LYS A 147 -6.51 8.34 -1.94
CA LYS A 147 -6.90 6.96 -1.62
C LYS A 147 -8.15 6.53 -2.39
N THR A 148 -9.09 7.44 -2.63
CA THR A 148 -10.25 7.19 -3.51
C THR A 148 -9.80 6.96 -4.95
N PHE A 149 -8.90 7.79 -5.46
CA PHE A 149 -8.31 7.62 -6.78
C PHE A 149 -7.62 6.26 -6.90
N MET A 150 -6.85 5.83 -5.90
CA MET A 150 -6.17 4.53 -5.90
C MET A 150 -7.16 3.35 -5.92
N ASN A 151 -8.28 3.43 -5.21
CA ASN A 151 -9.33 2.40 -5.30
C ASN A 151 -9.87 2.28 -6.73
N ARG A 152 -10.19 3.42 -7.37
CA ARG A 152 -10.70 3.44 -8.74
C ARG A 152 -9.64 2.97 -9.75
N PHE A 153 -8.38 3.33 -9.54
CA PHE A 153 -7.29 2.83 -10.37
C PHE A 153 -7.15 1.29 -10.25
N SER A 154 -7.22 0.74 -9.04
CA SER A 154 -7.22 -0.71 -8.81
C SER A 154 -8.38 -1.40 -9.53
N ASP A 155 -9.61 -0.85 -9.43
CA ASP A 155 -10.79 -1.37 -10.15
C ASP A 155 -10.57 -1.37 -11.66
N SER A 156 -9.98 -0.29 -12.20
CA SER A 156 -9.70 -0.16 -13.63
C SER A 156 -8.69 -1.21 -14.12
N ILE A 157 -7.67 -1.53 -13.32
CA ILE A 157 -6.72 -2.62 -13.63
C ILE A 157 -7.47 -3.96 -13.73
N ASN A 158 -8.37 -4.25 -12.78
CA ASN A 158 -9.17 -5.49 -12.84
C ASN A 158 -10.04 -5.57 -14.11
N ILE A 159 -10.77 -4.50 -14.43
CA ILE A 159 -11.67 -4.47 -15.59
C ILE A 159 -10.89 -4.69 -16.88
N ASN A 160 -9.72 -4.06 -17.02
CA ASN A 160 -8.96 -4.09 -18.26
C ASN A 160 -8.08 -5.33 -18.43
N TYR A 161 -7.61 -5.95 -17.33
CA TYR A 161 -6.54 -6.95 -17.42
C TYR A 161 -6.85 -8.29 -16.73
N ASN A 162 -8.01 -8.47 -16.09
CA ASN A 162 -8.35 -9.73 -15.42
C ASN A 162 -8.39 -10.91 -16.40
N HIS A 163 -8.90 -10.69 -17.62
CA HIS A 163 -8.93 -11.70 -18.69
C HIS A 163 -7.52 -12.15 -19.15
N LEU A 164 -6.48 -11.38 -18.81
CA LEU A 164 -5.07 -11.68 -19.06
C LEU A 164 -4.37 -12.30 -17.85
N GLY A 165 -5.12 -12.70 -16.80
CA GLY A 165 -4.56 -13.31 -15.59
C GLY A 165 -4.02 -12.31 -14.56
N ILE A 166 -4.35 -11.01 -14.70
CA ILE A 166 -3.93 -9.96 -13.77
C ILE A 166 -5.07 -9.62 -12.84
N SER A 167 -4.80 -9.55 -11.55
CA SER A 167 -5.76 -9.02 -10.56
C SER A 167 -5.13 -7.92 -9.71
N SER A 168 -5.94 -6.94 -9.34
CA SER A 168 -5.55 -5.86 -8.44
C SER A 168 -6.48 -5.81 -7.23
N THR A 169 -5.92 -5.62 -6.04
CA THR A 169 -6.65 -5.52 -4.79
C THR A 169 -6.31 -4.20 -4.10
N ALA A 170 -7.31 -3.35 -3.90
CA ALA A 170 -7.19 -2.21 -3.00
C ALA A 170 -7.37 -2.68 -1.56
N LEU A 171 -6.29 -2.70 -0.78
CA LEU A 171 -6.34 -2.94 0.66
C LEU A 171 -6.69 -1.63 1.36
N CYS A 172 -7.81 -1.59 2.07
CA CYS A 172 -8.34 -0.40 2.72
C CYS A 172 -8.33 -0.57 4.26
N PRO A 173 -7.16 -0.41 4.92
CA PRO A 173 -7.07 -0.48 6.37
C PRO A 173 -7.82 0.67 7.05
N GLY A 174 -8.32 0.39 8.25
CA GLY A 174 -8.64 1.42 9.24
C GLY A 174 -7.43 1.76 10.11
N PHE A 175 -7.67 2.25 11.32
CA PHE A 175 -6.60 2.57 12.27
C PHE A 175 -5.79 1.31 12.61
N THR A 176 -4.52 1.37 12.22
CA THR A 176 -3.58 0.25 12.37
C THR A 176 -2.41 0.69 13.23
N VAL A 177 -2.07 -0.09 14.23
CA VAL A 177 -0.94 0.21 15.13
C VAL A 177 0.37 0.01 14.35
N THR A 178 0.99 1.11 13.95
CA THR A 178 2.23 1.15 13.15
C THR A 178 2.98 2.44 13.40
N GLU A 179 4.22 2.54 12.91
CA GLU A 179 4.99 3.81 12.90
C GLU A 179 4.37 4.89 11.98
N PHE A 180 3.32 4.59 11.20
CA PHE A 180 2.71 5.54 10.26
C PHE A 180 2.23 6.81 10.96
N HIS A 181 1.55 6.68 12.09
CA HIS A 181 0.98 7.83 12.80
C HIS A 181 2.07 8.71 13.42
N THR A 182 3.12 8.10 13.97
CA THR A 182 4.29 8.83 14.48
C THR A 182 5.03 9.52 13.34
N ALA A 183 5.28 8.82 12.23
CA ALA A 183 5.96 9.37 11.07
C ALA A 183 5.18 10.50 10.36
N SER A 184 3.84 10.45 10.42
CA SER A 184 2.95 11.49 9.89
C SER A 184 2.65 12.60 10.90
N GLY A 185 3.20 12.54 12.12
CA GLY A 185 3.00 13.55 13.17
C GLY A 185 1.59 13.57 13.79
N VAL A 186 0.79 12.52 13.58
CA VAL A 186 -0.61 12.40 14.07
C VAL A 186 -0.77 11.34 15.17
N GLN A 187 0.27 11.08 15.94
CA GLN A 187 0.23 10.08 17.01
C GLN A 187 -0.81 10.42 18.09
N ASP A 188 -0.94 11.69 18.48
CA ASP A 188 -1.91 12.13 19.49
C ASP A 188 -3.36 11.84 19.05
N GLU A 189 -3.65 11.93 17.76
CA GLU A 189 -4.95 11.58 17.18
C GLU A 189 -5.17 10.07 17.25
N MET A 190 -4.14 9.30 16.90
CA MET A 190 -4.18 7.85 17.03
C MET A 190 -4.43 7.41 18.48
N ASP A 191 -3.83 8.09 19.46
CA ASP A 191 -3.98 7.73 20.87
C ASP A 191 -5.41 7.94 21.37
N ARG A 192 -6.15 8.91 20.81
CA ARG A 192 -7.57 9.19 21.12
C ARG A 192 -8.54 8.19 20.50
N VAL A 193 -8.11 7.44 19.48
CA VAL A 193 -8.97 6.43 18.83
C VAL A 193 -9.29 5.32 19.83
N PRO A 194 -10.56 4.92 19.99
CA PRO A 194 -10.94 3.79 20.85
C PRO A 194 -10.22 2.49 20.46
N SER A 195 -9.85 1.68 21.45
CA SER A 195 -9.05 0.46 21.23
C SER A 195 -9.73 -0.55 20.33
N PHE A 196 -11.06 -0.63 20.33
CA PHE A 196 -11.82 -1.55 19.45
C PHE A 196 -11.75 -1.18 17.96
N LEU A 197 -11.27 0.02 17.63
CA LEU A 197 -11.01 0.46 16.26
C LEU A 197 -9.54 0.28 15.85
N LYS A 198 -8.65 -0.11 16.77
CA LYS A 198 -7.22 -0.30 16.51
C LYS A 198 -6.91 -1.76 16.24
N PHE A 199 -6.24 -2.04 15.13
CA PHE A 199 -5.87 -3.40 14.76
C PHE A 199 -4.37 -3.53 14.50
N SER A 200 -3.83 -4.74 14.68
CA SER A 200 -2.42 -5.00 14.43
C SER A 200 -2.12 -5.03 12.92
N ALA A 201 -0.92 -4.60 12.55
CA ALA A 201 -0.43 -4.66 11.18
C ALA A 201 -0.41 -6.09 10.63
N GLU A 202 -0.09 -7.07 11.47
CA GLU A 202 -0.07 -8.49 11.12
C GLU A 202 -1.45 -8.97 10.63
N ARG A 203 -2.51 -8.65 11.38
CA ARG A 203 -3.88 -9.02 11.00
C ARG A 203 -4.30 -8.37 9.70
N ILE A 204 -4.03 -7.06 9.56
CA ILE A 204 -4.34 -6.30 8.34
C ILE A 204 -3.62 -6.88 7.13
N ALA A 205 -2.34 -7.16 7.26
CA ALA A 205 -1.52 -7.75 6.21
C ALA A 205 -2.04 -9.14 5.81
N LYS A 206 -2.34 -9.99 6.79
CA LYS A 206 -2.87 -11.34 6.54
C LYS A 206 -4.18 -11.29 5.76
N GLU A 207 -5.18 -10.52 6.23
CA GLU A 207 -6.46 -10.39 5.53
C GLU A 207 -6.30 -9.78 4.12
N GLY A 208 -5.38 -8.82 3.96
CA GLY A 208 -5.05 -8.21 2.67
C GLY A 208 -4.43 -9.19 1.69
N VAL A 209 -3.42 -9.93 2.11
CA VAL A 209 -2.74 -10.93 1.26
C VAL A 209 -3.70 -12.07 0.89
N ASP A 210 -4.51 -12.56 1.83
CA ASP A 210 -5.54 -13.57 1.55
C ASP A 210 -6.56 -13.07 0.51
N ALA A 211 -7.00 -11.81 0.63
CA ALA A 211 -7.90 -11.19 -0.33
C ALA A 211 -7.28 -11.02 -1.73
N MET A 212 -6.00 -10.64 -1.79
CA MET A 212 -5.25 -10.50 -3.05
C MET A 212 -5.15 -11.84 -3.78
N PHE A 213 -4.78 -12.91 -3.08
CA PHE A 213 -4.71 -14.24 -3.70
C PHE A 213 -6.09 -14.79 -4.08
N ALA A 214 -7.14 -14.40 -3.36
CA ALA A 214 -8.52 -14.70 -3.73
C ALA A 214 -9.08 -13.84 -4.87
N GLY A 215 -8.28 -12.91 -5.44
CA GLY A 215 -8.68 -12.03 -6.54
C GLY A 215 -9.78 -11.01 -6.17
N LYS A 216 -9.92 -10.66 -4.88
CA LYS A 216 -10.91 -9.67 -4.43
C LYS A 216 -10.47 -8.26 -4.80
N PRO A 217 -11.29 -7.46 -5.51
CA PRO A 217 -10.89 -6.13 -5.95
C PRO A 217 -10.68 -5.14 -4.80
N ILE A 218 -11.46 -5.27 -3.73
CA ILE A 218 -11.37 -4.44 -2.52
C ILE A 218 -11.32 -5.34 -1.29
N CYS A 219 -10.40 -5.04 -0.39
CA CYS A 219 -10.31 -5.64 0.93
C CYS A 219 -10.41 -4.55 2.00
N VAL A 220 -11.49 -4.53 2.75
CA VAL A 220 -11.64 -3.80 4.01
C VAL A 220 -11.40 -4.80 5.13
N PRO A 221 -10.23 -4.79 5.80
CA PRO A 221 -9.95 -5.73 6.86
C PRO A 221 -10.85 -5.50 8.07
N THR A 222 -11.13 -6.56 8.78
CA THR A 222 -11.93 -6.63 10.00
C THR A 222 -13.43 -6.35 9.81
N MET A 223 -14.27 -7.03 10.60
CA MET A 223 -15.73 -6.86 10.52
C MET A 223 -16.16 -5.45 10.94
N THR A 224 -15.48 -4.88 11.92
CA THR A 224 -15.75 -3.50 12.41
C THR A 224 -15.70 -2.49 11.28
N TYR A 225 -14.62 -2.53 10.47
CA TYR A 225 -14.48 -1.60 9.35
C TYR A 225 -15.35 -1.94 8.15
N LYS A 226 -15.67 -3.23 7.93
CA LYS A 226 -16.67 -3.61 6.91
C LYS A 226 -18.04 -3.01 7.20
N ILE A 227 -18.49 -3.07 8.45
CA ILE A 227 -19.76 -2.45 8.87
C ILE A 227 -19.68 -0.92 8.73
N LEU A 228 -18.59 -0.31 9.20
CA LEU A 228 -18.41 1.15 9.07
C LEU A 228 -18.46 1.59 7.61
N VAL A 229 -17.70 0.97 6.73
CA VAL A 229 -17.67 1.29 5.29
C VAL A 229 -19.03 1.03 4.63
N PHE A 230 -19.75 -0.02 5.05
CA PHE A 230 -21.12 -0.26 4.58
C PHE A 230 -22.04 0.90 4.95
N MET A 231 -21.98 1.38 6.20
CA MET A 231 -22.77 2.54 6.64
C MET A 231 -22.39 3.81 5.84
N LEU A 232 -21.09 4.10 5.71
CA LEU A 232 -20.60 5.26 4.94
C LEU A 232 -21.07 5.27 3.47
N LYS A 233 -21.23 4.08 2.86
CA LYS A 233 -21.72 3.96 1.48
C LYS A 233 -23.24 4.02 1.37
N SER A 234 -23.95 3.67 2.43
CA SER A 234 -25.43 3.54 2.41
C SER A 234 -26.15 4.81 2.80
N PHE A 235 -25.49 5.72 3.54
CA PHE A 235 -26.09 6.96 3.99
C PHE A 235 -25.52 8.17 3.24
N PRO A 236 -26.35 9.17 2.88
CA PRO A 236 -25.86 10.42 2.30
C PRO A 236 -24.91 11.13 3.26
N ALA A 237 -23.87 11.77 2.72
CA ALA A 237 -22.89 12.53 3.51
C ALA A 237 -23.52 13.63 4.40
N SER A 238 -24.74 14.07 4.07
CA SER A 238 -25.50 15.04 4.86
C SER A 238 -26.09 14.49 6.17
N ILE A 239 -26.05 13.16 6.37
CA ILE A 239 -26.56 12.47 7.58
C ILE A 239 -25.41 12.00 8.48
N LEU A 240 -24.18 11.96 7.96
CA LEU A 240 -22.97 11.55 8.64
C LEU A 240 -22.16 12.76 9.13
#